data_7a55729ca605b76048449e63c918f65a
#
_entry.id   7a55729ca605b76048449e63c918f65a
#
_cell.length_a   1.000
_cell.length_b   1.000
_cell.length_c   1.000
_cell.angle_alpha   90.00
_cell.angle_beta   90.00
_cell.angle_gamma   90.00
#
_symmetry.space_group_name_H-M   'P 1'
#
loop_
_entity.id
_entity.type
_entity.pdbx_description
1 polymer ?
#
loop_
_entity_poly.entity_id
_entity_poly.type
_entity_poly.pdbx_seq_one_letter_code
_entity_poly.pdbx_strand_id
1 'polypeptide(L)'
;MEPKSIAFYTAVAVSILAVLSATTFPTMAQAQGTDTQETQEQTEQEDNDVVTKQTDSESNEDVKDQTDSQEGESNSANSNDNAAASERLGLRPNSGIASCGQVVTQDVTLTSDLNCDNGDGLIVGASDITINLNGYSITSGDETGSESPTTTDYDGSSGILVANAENVAISGLGEISGFSRGVTFLGSSGGHLTDVQLANNDIGAVMASSSGTEISRNTFTNNGIAVVSDGSNGGVTAFNQIVANLREGILLIGSSDNVVAANNMYGNGANGIYLDPMSQGNNIDYNTVFGHETADLNNADGMPTNVNQNSFGDNNNCGTSLPGGLCR
;
A
#
# COMPACT_ATOMS: atom_id res chain seq x y z
N MET A 1 -4.27 18.10 33.25
CA MET A 1 -4.43 17.79 31.81
C MET A 1 -3.72 18.91 31.06
N GLU A 2 -2.52 18.65 30.59
CA GLU A 2 -1.71 19.64 29.87
C GLU A 2 -1.79 19.37 28.36
N PRO A 3 -1.87 20.41 27.53
CA PRO A 3 -2.04 20.28 26.10
C PRO A 3 -0.67 20.10 25.42
N LYS A 4 -0.26 18.87 25.18
CA LYS A 4 0.97 18.53 24.43
C LYS A 4 0.77 18.29 22.93
N SER A 5 -0.45 18.36 22.40
CA SER A 5 -0.73 18.04 20.99
C SER A 5 -0.70 19.22 20.01
N ILE A 6 -0.64 20.47 20.48
CA ILE A 6 -0.70 21.64 19.58
C ILE A 6 0.67 22.01 18.97
N ALA A 7 1.78 21.59 19.59
CA ALA A 7 3.12 21.97 19.12
C ALA A 7 3.59 21.20 17.87
N PHE A 8 3.02 20.05 17.57
CA PHE A 8 3.43 19.24 16.41
C PHE A 8 2.87 19.77 15.08
N TYR A 9 1.65 20.33 15.12
CA TYR A 9 1.00 20.86 13.91
C TYR A 9 1.59 22.17 13.39
N THR A 10 2.17 22.99 14.24
CA THR A 10 2.79 24.27 13.85
C THR A 10 4.16 24.11 13.19
N ALA A 11 4.87 23.01 13.45
CA ALA A 11 6.18 22.76 12.83
C ALA A 11 6.06 22.29 11.36
N VAL A 12 5.00 21.56 11.01
CA VAL A 12 4.74 21.07 9.64
C VAL A 12 4.30 22.24 8.73
N ALA A 13 3.50 23.17 9.23
CA ALA A 13 2.98 24.27 8.43
C ALA A 13 4.04 25.31 8.01
N VAL A 14 5.12 25.48 8.78
CA VAL A 14 6.17 26.48 8.48
C VAL A 14 7.18 25.96 7.45
N SER A 15 7.32 24.65 7.26
CA SER A 15 8.23 24.06 6.26
C SER A 15 7.67 24.06 4.84
N ILE A 16 6.36 24.24 4.66
CA ILE A 16 5.66 24.15 3.36
C ILE A 16 5.94 25.38 2.46
N LEU A 17 6.32 26.51 3.03
CA LEU A 17 6.43 27.77 2.28
C LEU A 17 7.74 27.97 1.49
N ALA A 18 8.73 27.09 1.64
CA ALA A 18 10.07 27.31 1.10
C ALA A 18 10.41 26.50 -0.19
N VAL A 19 9.55 25.61 -0.67
CA VAL A 19 9.87 24.69 -1.80
C VAL A 19 9.08 24.99 -3.07
N LEU A 20 8.22 26.01 -3.10
CA LEU A 20 7.34 26.32 -4.25
C LEU A 20 7.98 27.21 -5.35
N SER A 21 9.29 27.26 -5.47
CA SER A 21 9.92 28.01 -6.58
C SER A 21 10.80 27.11 -7.44
N ALA A 22 10.33 26.88 -8.65
CA ALA A 22 11.01 26.41 -9.86
C ALA A 22 10.81 24.95 -10.29
N THR A 23 9.66 24.66 -10.90
CA THR A 23 9.63 23.70 -12.01
C THR A 23 8.68 24.21 -13.10
N THR A 24 9.24 24.64 -14.23
CA THR A 24 8.50 24.96 -15.46
C THR A 24 8.13 23.65 -16.16
N PHE A 25 6.83 23.40 -16.32
CA PHE A 25 6.33 22.23 -17.05
C PHE A 25 6.14 22.54 -18.54
N PRO A 26 6.39 21.59 -19.46
CA PRO A 26 6.05 21.74 -20.87
C PRO A 26 4.53 21.58 -21.06
N THR A 27 3.93 22.53 -21.81
CA THR A 27 2.54 22.51 -22.28
C THR A 27 2.35 21.38 -23.31
N MET A 28 1.45 20.43 -23.04
CA MET A 28 1.00 19.48 -24.05
C MET A 28 -0.09 20.11 -24.95
N ALA A 29 0.11 19.99 -26.25
CA ALA A 29 -0.81 20.43 -27.28
C ALA A 29 -2.07 19.54 -27.33
N GLN A 30 -3.23 20.19 -27.39
CA GLN A 30 -4.52 19.53 -27.63
C GLN A 30 -4.58 18.91 -29.02
N ALA A 31 -4.87 17.62 -29.11
CA ALA A 31 -5.29 16.96 -30.34
C ALA A 31 -6.83 16.91 -30.39
N GLN A 32 -7.42 17.61 -31.39
CA GLN A 32 -8.83 17.48 -31.72
C GLN A 32 -9.06 16.16 -32.48
N GLY A 33 -9.91 15.32 -31.95
CA GLY A 33 -10.38 14.10 -32.62
C GLY A 33 -11.83 14.26 -33.08
N THR A 34 -12.04 13.97 -34.33
CA THR A 34 -13.30 14.03 -35.09
C THR A 34 -14.24 12.89 -34.75
N ASP A 35 -15.53 13.23 -34.60
CA ASP A 35 -16.71 12.37 -34.57
C ASP A 35 -16.77 11.35 -35.72
N THR A 36 -17.18 10.12 -35.37
CA THR A 36 -17.96 9.26 -36.27
C THR A 36 -18.92 8.36 -35.46
N GLN A 37 -20.22 8.59 -35.74
CA GLN A 37 -21.35 7.73 -35.31
C GLN A 37 -21.43 6.47 -36.18
N GLU A 38 -21.99 5.43 -35.62
CA GLU A 38 -22.90 4.39 -36.17
C GLU A 38 -22.62 3.06 -35.46
N THR A 39 -23.49 2.17 -35.13
CA THR A 39 -24.93 1.92 -35.26
C THR A 39 -25.27 0.76 -34.33
N GLN A 40 -26.49 0.72 -33.84
CA GLN A 40 -27.10 -0.36 -33.04
C GLN A 40 -27.25 -1.63 -33.89
N GLU A 41 -27.11 -2.81 -33.25
CA GLU A 41 -27.99 -3.94 -33.57
C GLU A 41 -28.21 -4.87 -32.35
N GLN A 42 -29.49 -5.19 -32.18
CA GLN A 42 -30.11 -6.03 -31.17
C GLN A 42 -30.07 -7.51 -31.58
N THR A 43 -30.47 -8.32 -30.60
CA THR A 43 -31.06 -9.69 -30.64
C THR A 43 -30.09 -10.78 -30.23
N GLU A 44 -30.42 -11.82 -29.46
CA GLU A 44 -31.66 -12.43 -28.96
C GLU A 44 -31.33 -13.35 -27.77
N GLN A 45 -32.34 -13.60 -26.94
CA GLN A 45 -32.40 -14.65 -25.91
C GLN A 45 -32.35 -16.04 -26.47
N GLU A 46 -31.79 -16.99 -25.72
CA GLU A 46 -32.38 -18.34 -25.62
C GLU A 46 -32.05 -19.00 -24.28
N ASP A 47 -33.14 -19.46 -23.66
CA ASP A 47 -33.27 -20.33 -22.51
C ASP A 47 -32.76 -21.75 -22.77
N ASN A 48 -32.35 -22.45 -21.73
CA ASN A 48 -32.78 -23.82 -21.35
C ASN A 48 -31.83 -24.39 -20.29
N ASP A 49 -32.35 -24.65 -19.15
CA ASP A 49 -33.04 -25.81 -18.58
C ASP A 49 -32.10 -26.83 -17.86
N VAL A 50 -32.31 -26.82 -16.56
CA VAL A 50 -32.39 -27.92 -15.57
C VAL A 50 -31.85 -29.29 -15.94
N VAL A 51 -30.92 -29.81 -15.09
CA VAL A 51 -30.98 -31.19 -14.58
C VAL A 51 -30.33 -31.34 -13.21
N THR A 52 -31.16 -31.56 -12.20
CA THR A 52 -30.83 -32.16 -10.89
C THR A 52 -30.41 -33.64 -11.04
N LYS A 53 -29.40 -34.07 -10.30
CA LYS A 53 -29.30 -35.45 -9.78
C LYS A 53 -28.60 -35.48 -8.43
N GLN A 54 -29.39 -35.80 -7.42
CA GLN A 54 -28.95 -36.37 -6.14
C GLN A 54 -28.50 -37.82 -6.39
N THR A 55 -27.51 -38.25 -5.63
CA THR A 55 -27.41 -39.62 -5.09
C THR A 55 -26.68 -39.62 -3.79
N ASP A 56 -27.41 -40.10 -2.80
CA ASP A 56 -26.97 -40.49 -1.44
C ASP A 56 -26.09 -41.74 -1.48
N SER A 57 -25.23 -41.93 -0.51
CA SER A 57 -25.12 -43.13 0.33
C SER A 57 -23.90 -43.05 1.29
N GLU A 58 -24.18 -42.99 2.50
CA GLU A 58 -23.88 -43.82 3.68
C GLU A 58 -22.65 -44.73 3.60
N SER A 59 -21.76 -44.66 4.59
CA SER A 59 -21.64 -45.57 5.74
C SER A 59 -20.36 -45.41 6.55
N ASN A 60 -20.53 -45.23 7.83
CA ASN A 60 -19.87 -45.76 9.00
C ASN A 60 -18.53 -46.51 8.88
N GLU A 61 -17.56 -46.20 9.73
CA GLU A 61 -17.20 -47.10 10.83
C GLU A 61 -16.16 -46.46 11.80
N ASP A 62 -16.43 -46.70 13.08
CA ASP A 62 -15.64 -46.47 14.29
C ASP A 62 -14.18 -46.91 14.21
N VAL A 63 -13.29 -46.22 14.98
CA VAL A 63 -12.33 -46.86 15.95
C VAL A 63 -11.77 -45.84 16.93
N LYS A 64 -12.19 -45.98 18.22
CA LYS A 64 -11.51 -45.94 19.51
C LYS A 64 -10.26 -45.06 19.74
N ASP A 65 -10.49 -44.11 20.63
CA ASP A 65 -9.96 -43.94 22.00
C ASP A 65 -8.56 -44.51 22.33
N GLN A 66 -7.61 -43.58 22.60
CA GLN A 66 -6.61 -43.77 23.64
C GLN A 66 -6.20 -42.40 24.22
N THR A 67 -6.64 -42.18 25.44
CA THR A 67 -6.10 -41.24 26.40
C THR A 67 -4.67 -41.60 26.78
N ASP A 68 -3.78 -40.62 26.73
CA ASP A 68 -2.65 -40.61 27.65
C ASP A 68 -2.34 -39.20 28.15
N SER A 69 -2.37 -39.09 29.45
CA SER A 69 -2.13 -37.91 30.26
C SER A 69 -0.64 -37.79 30.51
N GLN A 70 -0.02 -36.65 30.19
CA GLN A 70 1.21 -36.27 30.87
C GLN A 70 1.25 -34.79 31.21
N GLU A 71 1.64 -34.59 32.43
CA GLU A 71 1.64 -33.41 33.28
C GLU A 71 2.60 -32.31 32.80
N GLY A 72 2.32 -31.12 33.28
CA GLY A 72 2.98 -29.88 32.90
C GLY A 72 4.44 -29.77 33.35
N GLU A 73 5.18 -29.04 32.56
CA GLU A 73 6.34 -28.30 33.05
C GLU A 73 6.27 -26.87 32.45
N SER A 74 6.17 -25.94 33.37
CA SER A 74 6.34 -24.50 33.11
C SER A 74 7.80 -24.23 32.78
N ASN A 75 8.12 -23.94 31.54
CA ASN A 75 9.43 -23.40 31.19
C ASN A 75 9.33 -21.92 30.89
N SER A 76 9.93 -21.18 31.78
CA SER A 76 10.30 -19.78 31.64
C SER A 76 11.10 -19.60 30.34
N ALA A 77 10.52 -18.87 29.38
CA ALA A 77 11.19 -18.54 28.13
C ALA A 77 12.41 -17.64 28.43
N ASN A 78 13.58 -18.21 28.21
CA ASN A 78 14.85 -17.49 28.27
C ASN A 78 15.09 -16.83 26.91
N SER A 79 15.38 -15.55 26.93
CA SER A 79 15.55 -14.68 25.75
C SER A 79 16.75 -15.01 24.84
N ASN A 80 17.35 -16.18 25.00
CA ASN A 80 18.46 -16.64 24.15
C ASN A 80 18.07 -17.66 23.07
N ASP A 81 16.79 -18.09 23.00
CA ASP A 81 16.38 -19.12 22.03
C ASP A 81 16.13 -18.61 20.61
N ASN A 82 16.06 -17.30 20.39
CA ASN A 82 15.87 -16.73 19.06
C ASN A 82 17.09 -16.87 18.14
N ALA A 83 18.31 -16.88 18.69
CA ALA A 83 19.52 -17.09 17.89
C ALA A 83 19.66 -18.53 17.40
N ALA A 84 19.19 -19.51 18.18
CA ALA A 84 19.26 -20.94 17.82
C ALA A 84 18.17 -21.36 16.82
N ALA A 85 17.04 -20.62 16.76
CA ALA A 85 15.99 -20.85 15.77
C ALA A 85 16.41 -20.36 14.38
N SER A 86 17.18 -19.28 14.33
CA SER A 86 17.72 -18.72 13.08
C SER A 86 18.70 -19.68 12.38
N GLU A 87 19.53 -20.39 13.16
CA GLU A 87 20.46 -21.42 12.60
C GLU A 87 19.74 -22.65 12.05
N ARG A 88 18.58 -23.03 12.63
CA ARG A 88 17.81 -24.19 12.16
C ARG A 88 17.07 -23.96 10.84
N LEU A 89 16.80 -22.70 10.48
CA LEU A 89 16.16 -22.30 9.22
C LEU A 89 17.17 -22.06 8.09
N GLY A 90 18.46 -22.26 8.33
CA GLY A 90 19.51 -22.01 7.34
C GLY A 90 19.70 -20.52 7.04
N LEU A 91 19.20 -19.63 7.89
CA LEU A 91 19.36 -18.19 7.78
C LEU A 91 20.82 -17.84 8.03
N ARG A 92 21.55 -17.51 6.98
CA ARG A 92 22.93 -17.06 7.11
C ARG A 92 22.94 -15.66 7.71
N PRO A 93 23.80 -15.37 8.70
CA PRO A 93 23.98 -14.01 9.15
C PRO A 93 24.43 -13.15 7.95
N ASN A 94 23.88 -11.95 7.87
CA ASN A 94 24.10 -11.02 6.75
C ASN A 94 25.60 -10.85 6.49
N SER A 95 26.05 -11.30 5.32
CA SER A 95 27.46 -11.20 4.88
C SER A 95 27.79 -9.85 4.22
N GLY A 96 26.97 -8.84 4.41
CA GLY A 96 27.18 -7.49 3.88
C GLY A 96 26.71 -7.28 2.43
N ILE A 97 26.31 -8.35 1.73
CA ILE A 97 25.73 -8.26 0.38
C ILE A 97 24.27 -8.74 0.48
N ALA A 98 23.33 -7.85 0.17
CA ALA A 98 21.92 -8.21 0.11
C ALA A 98 21.65 -9.17 -1.05
N SER A 99 20.70 -10.09 -0.88
CA SER A 99 20.25 -11.02 -1.92
C SER A 99 18.73 -11.21 -1.86
N CYS A 100 18.13 -11.57 -2.98
CA CYS A 100 16.68 -11.82 -3.07
C CYS A 100 16.20 -12.89 -2.09
N GLY A 101 15.05 -12.66 -1.47
CA GLY A 101 14.48 -13.54 -0.44
C GLY A 101 15.24 -13.54 0.90
N GLN A 102 16.23 -12.67 1.05
CA GLN A 102 16.99 -12.60 2.29
C GLN A 102 16.16 -12.04 3.44
N VAL A 103 16.17 -12.75 4.59
CA VAL A 103 15.66 -12.22 5.84
C VAL A 103 16.70 -11.27 6.47
N VAL A 104 16.29 -10.01 6.66
CA VAL A 104 17.13 -8.93 7.16
C VAL A 104 16.82 -8.72 8.64
N THR A 105 17.82 -8.84 9.51
CA THR A 105 17.70 -8.69 10.97
C THR A 105 18.56 -7.57 11.55
N GLN A 106 19.16 -6.77 10.68
CA GLN A 106 20.00 -5.60 11.04
C GLN A 106 19.96 -4.61 9.86
N ASP A 107 20.47 -3.42 10.07
CA ASP A 107 20.55 -2.39 9.03
C ASP A 107 21.21 -2.92 7.75
N VAL A 108 20.63 -2.56 6.62
CA VAL A 108 21.13 -2.90 5.28
C VAL A 108 21.30 -1.64 4.45
N THR A 109 22.45 -1.52 3.82
CA THR A 109 22.66 -0.57 2.73
C THR A 109 23.00 -1.36 1.47
N LEU A 110 22.21 -1.17 0.40
CA LEU A 110 22.48 -1.83 -0.87
C LEU A 110 23.81 -1.32 -1.46
N THR A 111 24.54 -2.22 -2.06
CA THR A 111 25.81 -1.95 -2.76
C THR A 111 25.76 -2.34 -4.24
N SER A 112 24.66 -2.91 -4.68
CA SER A 112 24.33 -3.25 -6.07
C SER A 112 22.83 -3.43 -6.22
N ASP A 113 22.34 -3.43 -7.46
CA ASP A 113 20.97 -3.79 -7.78
C ASP A 113 20.67 -5.24 -7.41
N LEU A 114 19.42 -5.50 -6.99
CA LEU A 114 18.87 -6.82 -6.76
C LEU A 114 17.87 -7.14 -7.86
N ASN A 115 18.14 -8.16 -8.66
CA ASN A 115 17.22 -8.68 -9.66
C ASN A 115 16.64 -10.00 -9.15
N CYS A 116 15.34 -9.98 -8.83
CA CYS A 116 14.65 -11.06 -8.16
C CYS A 116 13.61 -11.66 -9.11
N ASP A 117 13.96 -12.78 -9.76
CA ASP A 117 13.11 -13.40 -10.78
C ASP A 117 11.88 -14.12 -10.19
N ASN A 118 11.87 -14.40 -8.88
CA ASN A 118 10.76 -15.05 -8.20
C ASN A 118 10.75 -14.71 -6.71
N GLY A 119 9.57 -14.42 -6.16
CA GLY A 119 9.38 -14.19 -4.73
C GLY A 119 9.79 -12.80 -4.26
N ASP A 120 10.00 -12.66 -2.97
CA ASP A 120 10.30 -11.36 -2.36
C ASP A 120 11.73 -10.89 -2.63
N GLY A 121 11.90 -9.57 -2.67
CA GLY A 121 13.22 -8.95 -2.70
C GLY A 121 13.91 -9.08 -1.34
N LEU A 122 13.49 -8.32 -0.36
CA LEU A 122 13.98 -8.40 1.02
C LEU A 122 12.83 -8.68 1.99
N ILE A 123 13.08 -9.49 3.00
CA ILE A 123 12.12 -9.80 4.07
C ILE A 123 12.68 -9.26 5.39
N VAL A 124 11.92 -8.38 6.04
CA VAL A 124 12.32 -7.82 7.33
C VAL A 124 12.01 -8.81 8.45
N GLY A 125 13.03 -9.22 9.18
CA GLY A 125 12.96 -10.18 10.29
C GLY A 125 13.22 -9.58 11.67
N ALA A 126 13.37 -8.26 11.80
CA ALA A 126 13.59 -7.57 13.07
C ALA A 126 12.97 -6.17 13.06
N SER A 127 12.66 -5.66 14.23
CA SER A 127 12.25 -4.26 14.46
C SER A 127 13.46 -3.34 14.54
N ASP A 128 13.21 -2.03 14.47
CA ASP A 128 14.20 -0.95 14.66
C ASP A 128 15.38 -1.00 13.68
N ILE A 129 15.14 -1.43 12.43
CA ILE A 129 16.18 -1.52 11.40
C ILE A 129 15.92 -0.55 10.23
N THR A 130 16.99 -0.22 9.54
CA THR A 130 16.98 0.63 8.36
C THR A 130 17.40 -0.15 7.12
N ILE A 131 16.61 -0.03 6.04
CA ILE A 131 16.97 -0.48 4.68
C ILE A 131 17.24 0.76 3.84
N ASN A 132 18.49 0.94 3.44
CA ASN A 132 18.90 2.03 2.56
C ASN A 132 19.18 1.49 1.16
N LEU A 133 18.35 1.86 0.19
CA LEU A 133 18.55 1.47 -1.22
C LEU A 133 19.80 2.09 -1.83
N ASN A 134 20.29 3.23 -1.29
CA ASN A 134 21.53 3.89 -1.69
C ASN A 134 21.65 4.13 -3.21
N GLY A 135 20.51 4.41 -3.87
CA GLY A 135 20.41 4.63 -5.31
C GLY A 135 20.35 3.36 -6.16
N TYR A 136 20.39 2.18 -5.54
CA TYR A 136 20.23 0.90 -6.25
C TYR A 136 18.77 0.48 -6.35
N SER A 137 18.48 -0.44 -7.26
CA SER A 137 17.15 -0.96 -7.52
C SER A 137 16.93 -2.35 -6.94
N ILE A 138 15.66 -2.64 -6.61
CA ILE A 138 15.16 -4.00 -6.36
C ILE A 138 14.08 -4.25 -7.42
N THR A 139 14.33 -5.20 -8.33
CA THR A 139 13.45 -5.46 -9.46
C THR A 139 13.02 -6.92 -9.50
N SER A 140 11.79 -7.18 -9.92
CA SER A 140 11.32 -8.51 -10.28
C SER A 140 11.24 -8.64 -11.81
N GLY A 141 11.53 -9.84 -12.31
CA GLY A 141 11.31 -10.20 -13.71
C GLY A 141 9.89 -10.69 -13.99
N ASP A 142 9.05 -10.78 -12.98
CA ASP A 142 7.66 -11.19 -13.16
C ASP A 142 6.90 -10.15 -13.97
N GLU A 143 6.18 -10.59 -14.99
CA GLU A 143 5.32 -9.69 -15.77
C GLU A 143 4.13 -9.26 -14.88
N THR A 144 4.31 -8.15 -14.18
CA THR A 144 3.22 -7.50 -13.44
C THR A 144 2.29 -6.79 -14.41
N GLY A 145 0.99 -6.85 -14.18
CA GLY A 145 0.01 -6.05 -14.93
C GLY A 145 -1.05 -6.82 -15.69
N SER A 146 -1.22 -8.13 -15.46
CA SER A 146 -2.22 -8.93 -16.17
C SER A 146 -3.53 -9.14 -15.42
N GLU A 147 -3.57 -8.97 -14.12
CA GLU A 147 -4.81 -9.19 -13.35
C GLU A 147 -5.09 -8.00 -12.44
N SER A 148 -6.36 -7.62 -12.33
CA SER A 148 -6.77 -6.54 -11.43
C SER A 148 -6.34 -6.89 -10.00
N PRO A 149 -5.42 -6.14 -9.38
CA PRO A 149 -4.96 -6.46 -8.03
C PRO A 149 -6.17 -6.47 -7.10
N THR A 150 -6.44 -7.63 -6.50
CA THR A 150 -7.42 -7.70 -5.42
C THR A 150 -6.75 -7.16 -4.17
N THR A 151 -7.32 -6.15 -3.57
CA THR A 151 -6.78 -5.46 -2.38
C THR A 151 -6.65 -6.36 -1.15
N THR A 152 -7.21 -7.56 -1.19
CA THR A 152 -7.28 -8.50 -0.06
C THR A 152 -6.41 -9.75 -0.21
N ASP A 153 -5.76 -9.93 -1.36
CA ASP A 153 -4.88 -11.06 -1.59
C ASP A 153 -3.42 -10.62 -1.39
N TYR A 154 -2.83 -11.06 -0.29
CA TYR A 154 -1.44 -10.73 0.07
C TYR A 154 -0.46 -11.85 -0.28
N ASP A 155 -0.84 -12.78 -1.14
CA ASP A 155 -0.02 -13.95 -1.51
C ASP A 155 1.07 -13.66 -2.57
N GLY A 156 1.02 -12.48 -3.22
CA GLY A 156 2.02 -12.11 -4.23
C GLY A 156 3.35 -11.61 -3.64
N SER A 157 4.38 -11.52 -4.49
CA SER A 157 5.72 -11.07 -4.14
C SER A 157 5.77 -9.59 -3.72
N SER A 158 6.66 -9.27 -2.80
CA SER A 158 6.97 -7.90 -2.38
C SER A 158 8.43 -7.55 -2.66
N GLY A 159 8.68 -6.34 -3.14
CA GLY A 159 10.07 -5.86 -3.24
C GLY A 159 10.71 -5.79 -1.86
N ILE A 160 10.00 -5.25 -0.87
CA ILE A 160 10.36 -5.32 0.55
C ILE A 160 9.12 -5.69 1.36
N LEU A 161 9.18 -6.80 2.09
CA LEU A 161 8.15 -7.27 3.01
C LEU A 161 8.54 -6.94 4.45
N VAL A 162 7.73 -6.11 5.12
CA VAL A 162 7.82 -5.80 6.56
C VAL A 162 6.62 -6.44 7.23
N ALA A 163 6.82 -7.55 7.94
CA ALA A 163 5.74 -8.28 8.59
C ALA A 163 5.95 -8.37 10.10
N ASN A 164 4.95 -7.88 10.87
CA ASN A 164 4.96 -7.91 12.33
C ASN A 164 6.22 -7.27 12.96
N ALA A 165 6.75 -6.23 12.34
CA ALA A 165 7.93 -5.51 12.81
C ALA A 165 7.59 -4.04 13.11
N GLU A 166 8.34 -3.43 14.02
CA GLU A 166 8.14 -2.05 14.46
C GLU A 166 9.30 -1.16 14.01
N ASN A 167 9.00 0.12 13.74
CA ASN A 167 10.00 1.18 13.46
C ASN A 167 10.99 0.82 12.33
N VAL A 168 10.52 0.20 11.25
CA VAL A 168 11.37 -0.12 10.10
C VAL A 168 11.41 1.07 9.15
N ALA A 169 12.62 1.53 8.82
CA ALA A 169 12.81 2.62 7.87
C ALA A 169 13.34 2.11 6.53
N ILE A 170 12.67 2.48 5.43
CA ILE A 170 13.07 2.18 4.05
C ILE A 170 13.31 3.50 3.33
N SER A 171 14.50 3.69 2.75
CA SER A 171 14.87 4.95 2.09
C SER A 171 15.97 4.80 1.04
N GLY A 172 16.39 5.89 0.38
CA GLY A 172 17.67 5.94 -0.32
C GLY A 172 17.65 6.11 -1.82
N LEU A 173 16.68 6.85 -2.40
CA LEU A 173 16.61 7.28 -3.80
C LEU A 173 16.67 6.13 -4.85
N GLY A 174 16.48 4.88 -4.45
CA GLY A 174 16.44 3.74 -5.35
C GLY A 174 15.05 3.49 -5.94
N GLU A 175 14.97 2.46 -6.81
CA GLU A 175 13.72 2.02 -7.42
C GLU A 175 13.32 0.63 -6.93
N ILE A 176 12.01 0.43 -6.70
CA ILE A 176 11.42 -0.89 -6.47
C ILE A 176 10.36 -1.12 -7.55
N SER A 177 10.55 -2.15 -8.38
CA SER A 177 9.68 -2.35 -9.53
C SER A 177 9.48 -3.82 -9.92
N GLY A 178 8.36 -4.10 -10.61
CA GLY A 178 8.07 -5.41 -11.18
C GLY A 178 7.48 -6.42 -10.19
N PHE A 179 7.05 -6.01 -9.01
CA PHE A 179 6.48 -6.89 -7.99
C PHE A 179 4.95 -6.79 -7.94
N SER A 180 4.29 -7.81 -7.38
CA SER A 180 2.88 -7.66 -7.01
C SER A 180 2.71 -6.52 -6.01
N ARG A 181 3.67 -6.29 -5.11
CA ARG A 181 3.73 -5.13 -4.23
C ARG A 181 5.16 -4.61 -4.11
N GLY A 182 5.32 -3.31 -4.34
CA GLY A 182 6.64 -2.71 -4.18
C GLY A 182 7.13 -2.80 -2.73
N VAL A 183 6.37 -2.25 -1.78
CA VAL A 183 6.63 -2.36 -0.34
C VAL A 183 5.37 -2.77 0.40
N THR A 184 5.47 -3.73 1.30
CA THR A 184 4.37 -4.20 2.13
C THR A 184 4.70 -4.03 3.61
N PHE A 185 3.87 -3.28 4.34
CA PHE A 185 3.81 -3.27 5.80
C PHE A 185 2.59 -4.10 6.22
N LEU A 186 2.82 -5.24 6.86
CA LEU A 186 1.78 -6.19 7.28
C LEU A 186 1.83 -6.38 8.81
N GLY A 187 0.77 -5.98 9.52
CA GLY A 187 0.70 -6.11 10.97
C GLY A 187 1.81 -5.35 11.70
N SER A 188 2.33 -4.28 11.09
CA SER A 188 3.53 -3.56 11.53
C SER A 188 3.15 -2.20 12.14
N SER A 189 4.06 -1.58 12.88
CA SER A 189 3.83 -0.25 13.45
C SER A 189 5.03 0.67 13.29
N GLY A 190 4.75 1.98 13.13
CA GLY A 190 5.79 3.01 13.04
C GLY A 190 6.75 2.86 11.86
N GLY A 191 6.32 2.22 10.76
CA GLY A 191 7.12 2.07 9.55
C GLY A 191 7.34 3.39 8.82
N HIS A 192 8.46 3.55 8.13
CA HIS A 192 8.76 4.71 7.31
C HIS A 192 9.22 4.29 5.91
N LEU A 193 8.59 4.85 4.88
CA LEU A 193 9.00 4.71 3.49
C LEU A 193 9.23 6.09 2.90
N THR A 194 10.48 6.42 2.59
CA THR A 194 10.83 7.78 2.18
C THR A 194 11.87 7.81 1.06
N ASP A 195 11.70 8.77 0.14
CA ASP A 195 12.67 9.05 -0.94
C ASP A 195 12.94 7.84 -1.85
N VAL A 196 11.90 7.04 -2.15
CA VAL A 196 11.97 5.84 -3.01
C VAL A 196 11.08 6.02 -4.24
N GLN A 197 11.50 5.48 -5.38
CA GLN A 197 10.66 5.35 -6.56
C GLN A 197 10.01 3.95 -6.57
N LEU A 198 8.68 3.91 -6.66
CA LEU A 198 7.91 2.68 -6.80
C LEU A 198 7.20 2.70 -8.15
N ALA A 199 7.62 1.81 -9.05
CA ALA A 199 7.14 1.86 -10.43
C ALA A 199 6.81 0.45 -10.96
N ASN A 200 5.79 0.36 -11.83
CA ASN A 200 5.45 -0.89 -12.51
C ASN A 200 5.17 -2.06 -11.56
N ASN A 201 4.62 -1.81 -10.37
CA ASN A 201 4.13 -2.85 -9.46
C ASN A 201 2.60 -2.96 -9.60
N ASP A 202 1.98 -4.08 -9.23
CA ASP A 202 0.52 -4.12 -9.15
C ASP A 202 0.03 -3.15 -8.07
N ILE A 203 0.70 -3.09 -6.92
CA ILE A 203 0.51 -2.06 -5.91
C ILE A 203 1.87 -1.49 -5.51
N GLY A 204 2.02 -0.17 -5.54
CA GLY A 204 3.29 0.47 -5.17
C GLY A 204 3.64 0.26 -3.70
N ALA A 205 2.77 0.65 -2.78
CA ALA A 205 2.94 0.42 -1.35
C ALA A 205 1.63 0.00 -0.67
N VAL A 206 1.71 -0.95 0.26
CA VAL A 206 0.58 -1.48 1.03
C VAL A 206 0.87 -1.33 2.51
N MET A 207 -0.09 -0.82 3.24
CA MET A 207 -0.20 -0.92 4.69
C MET A 207 -1.42 -1.79 4.99
N ALA A 208 -1.20 -3.00 5.52
CA ALA A 208 -2.27 -3.93 5.87
C ALA A 208 -2.25 -4.19 7.37
N SER A 209 -3.37 -3.92 8.05
CA SER A 209 -3.51 -4.08 9.51
C SER A 209 -2.34 -3.44 10.29
N SER A 210 -1.83 -2.32 9.80
CA SER A 210 -0.65 -1.62 10.32
C SER A 210 -1.03 -0.30 10.98
N SER A 211 -0.14 0.26 11.79
CA SER A 211 -0.42 1.53 12.48
C SER A 211 0.76 2.50 12.45
N GLY A 212 0.44 3.80 12.37
CA GLY A 212 1.44 4.86 12.46
C GLY A 212 2.50 4.83 11.36
N THR A 213 2.23 4.19 10.22
CA THR A 213 3.18 4.14 9.10
C THR A 213 3.22 5.47 8.36
N GLU A 214 4.42 5.97 8.07
CA GLU A 214 4.64 7.16 7.26
C GLU A 214 5.13 6.77 5.85
N ILE A 215 4.41 7.25 4.82
CA ILE A 215 4.82 7.18 3.41
C ILE A 215 5.00 8.60 2.90
N SER A 216 6.25 9.04 2.75
CA SER A 216 6.51 10.44 2.42
C SER A 216 7.64 10.63 1.41
N ARG A 217 7.51 11.65 0.55
CA ARG A 217 8.50 12.05 -0.47
C ARG A 217 8.86 10.95 -1.49
N ASN A 218 7.94 10.01 -1.73
CA ASN A 218 8.13 8.95 -2.72
C ASN A 218 7.53 9.37 -4.08
N THR A 219 7.96 8.66 -5.10
CA THR A 219 7.38 8.74 -6.45
C THR A 219 6.71 7.42 -6.80
N PHE A 220 5.42 7.47 -7.13
CA PHE A 220 4.63 6.31 -7.56
C PHE A 220 4.20 6.49 -9.00
N THR A 221 4.66 5.63 -9.91
CA THR A 221 4.34 5.74 -11.33
C THR A 221 4.04 4.38 -11.96
N ASN A 222 3.03 4.34 -12.83
CA ASN A 222 2.69 3.13 -13.60
C ASN A 222 2.41 1.89 -12.74
N ASN A 223 2.03 2.04 -11.47
CA ASN A 223 1.55 0.92 -10.67
C ASN A 223 0.07 0.66 -10.99
N GLY A 224 -0.46 -0.51 -10.65
CA GLY A 224 -1.89 -0.75 -10.65
C GLY A 224 -2.59 0.24 -9.71
N ILE A 225 -2.24 0.24 -8.44
CA ILE A 225 -2.62 1.24 -7.42
C ILE A 225 -1.33 1.78 -6.80
N ALA A 226 -1.26 3.09 -6.55
CA ALA A 226 -0.02 3.62 -5.98
C ALA A 226 0.13 3.29 -4.49
N VAL A 227 -0.86 3.62 -3.65
CA VAL A 227 -0.83 3.40 -2.19
C VAL A 227 -2.14 2.82 -1.71
N VAL A 228 -2.08 1.74 -0.95
CA VAL A 228 -3.23 1.10 -0.29
C VAL A 228 -3.04 1.13 1.22
N SER A 229 -4.06 1.59 1.94
CA SER A 229 -4.21 1.45 3.39
C SER A 229 -5.42 0.54 3.65
N ASP A 230 -5.20 -0.66 4.16
CA ASP A 230 -6.23 -1.65 4.43
C ASP A 230 -6.25 -2.02 5.91
N GLY A 231 -7.34 -1.66 6.61
CA GLY A 231 -7.48 -1.86 8.05
C GLY A 231 -6.37 -1.20 8.88
N SER A 232 -5.76 -0.13 8.35
CA SER A 232 -4.57 0.50 8.95
C SER A 232 -4.90 1.89 9.47
N ASN A 233 -4.33 2.25 10.63
CA ASN A 233 -4.76 3.43 11.36
C ASN A 233 -3.61 4.35 11.78
N GLY A 234 -3.92 5.65 11.85
CA GLY A 234 -3.00 6.67 12.39
C GLY A 234 -1.75 6.90 11.53
N GLY A 235 -1.76 6.46 10.26
CA GLY A 235 -0.66 6.63 9.33
C GLY A 235 -0.65 8.01 8.66
N VAL A 236 0.47 8.33 8.02
CA VAL A 236 0.66 9.57 7.25
C VAL A 236 1.10 9.24 5.82
N THR A 237 0.36 9.69 4.83
CA THR A 237 0.76 9.65 3.41
C THR A 237 0.91 11.07 2.90
N ALA A 238 2.16 11.57 2.79
CA ALA A 238 2.36 12.97 2.54
C ALA A 238 3.55 13.28 1.61
N PHE A 239 3.46 14.39 0.89
CA PHE A 239 4.54 14.90 0.01
C PHE A 239 4.95 13.93 -1.11
N ASN A 240 4.09 12.98 -1.49
CA ASN A 240 4.37 12.04 -2.56
C ASN A 240 3.98 12.62 -3.92
N GLN A 241 4.69 12.19 -4.96
CA GLN A 241 4.29 12.37 -6.35
C GLN A 241 3.64 11.06 -6.84
N ILE A 242 2.37 11.12 -7.26
CA ILE A 242 1.56 9.94 -7.61
C ILE A 242 0.96 10.18 -8.99
N VAL A 243 1.55 9.58 -10.01
CA VAL A 243 1.25 9.95 -11.41
C VAL A 243 1.07 8.71 -12.29
N ALA A 244 0.04 8.72 -13.12
CA ALA A 244 -0.18 7.72 -14.17
C ALA A 244 -0.23 6.27 -13.65
N ASN A 245 -0.79 6.05 -12.45
CA ASN A 245 -1.11 4.70 -12.01
C ASN A 245 -2.43 4.25 -12.64
N LEU A 246 -2.59 2.95 -12.87
CA LEU A 246 -3.68 2.41 -13.69
C LEU A 246 -5.06 2.52 -13.03
N ARG A 247 -5.10 2.65 -11.71
CA ARG A 247 -6.33 2.78 -10.92
C ARG A 247 -6.24 3.94 -9.93
N GLU A 248 -6.41 3.67 -8.63
CA GLU A 248 -6.38 4.71 -7.61
C GLU A 248 -4.96 5.24 -7.35
N GLY A 249 -4.88 6.54 -7.05
CA GLY A 249 -3.66 7.10 -6.48
C GLY A 249 -3.49 6.65 -5.02
N ILE A 250 -4.44 6.96 -4.16
CA ILE A 250 -4.46 6.54 -2.75
C ILE A 250 -5.82 5.91 -2.44
N LEU A 251 -5.80 4.71 -1.88
CA LEU A 251 -6.97 3.92 -1.53
C LEU A 251 -6.97 3.60 -0.04
N LEU A 252 -8.01 4.04 0.70
CA LEU A 252 -8.24 3.70 2.10
C LEU A 252 -9.44 2.75 2.20
N ILE A 253 -9.24 1.58 2.81
CA ILE A 253 -10.25 0.55 3.04
C ILE A 253 -10.30 0.25 4.54
N GLY A 254 -11.44 0.45 5.21
CA GLY A 254 -11.60 0.19 6.63
C GLY A 254 -10.53 0.85 7.50
N SER A 255 -9.95 1.94 7.05
CA SER A 255 -8.78 2.59 7.63
C SER A 255 -9.16 3.91 8.30
N SER A 256 -8.65 4.15 9.51
CA SER A 256 -9.11 5.28 10.33
C SER A 256 -7.97 6.16 10.84
N ASP A 257 -8.33 7.43 11.12
CA ASP A 257 -7.43 8.40 11.74
C ASP A 257 -6.11 8.65 10.96
N ASN A 258 -6.12 8.41 9.64
CA ASN A 258 -4.96 8.65 8.79
C ASN A 258 -4.93 10.10 8.29
N VAL A 259 -3.74 10.59 7.99
CA VAL A 259 -3.50 11.88 7.37
C VAL A 259 -3.00 11.68 5.94
N VAL A 260 -3.73 12.23 4.97
CA VAL A 260 -3.31 12.28 3.56
C VAL A 260 -3.11 13.74 3.18
N ALA A 261 -1.86 14.18 3.07
CA ALA A 261 -1.60 15.61 2.96
C ALA A 261 -0.44 15.96 2.01
N ALA A 262 -0.56 17.10 1.35
CA ALA A 262 0.50 17.67 0.50
C ALA A 262 1.01 16.70 -0.59
N ASN A 263 0.19 15.78 -1.06
CA ASN A 263 0.52 14.93 -2.19
C ASN A 263 0.18 15.63 -3.51
N ASN A 264 0.97 15.32 -4.52
CA ASN A 264 0.79 15.83 -5.87
C ASN A 264 0.38 14.67 -6.80
N MET A 265 -0.87 14.65 -7.26
CA MET A 265 -1.47 13.52 -7.97
C MET A 265 -2.06 13.93 -9.30
N TYR A 266 -1.69 13.21 -10.36
CA TYR A 266 -2.18 13.48 -11.71
C TYR A 266 -2.42 12.21 -12.52
N GLY A 267 -3.56 12.17 -13.24
CA GLY A 267 -3.80 11.21 -14.32
C GLY A 267 -3.77 9.75 -13.89
N ASN A 268 -4.25 9.43 -12.67
CA ASN A 268 -4.47 8.02 -12.30
C ASN A 268 -5.81 7.55 -12.89
N GLY A 269 -5.89 6.27 -13.26
CA GLY A 269 -6.96 5.73 -14.09
C GLY A 269 -8.30 5.49 -13.38
N ALA A 270 -8.43 5.81 -12.10
CA ALA A 270 -9.72 5.79 -11.39
C ALA A 270 -9.87 7.03 -10.51
N ASN A 271 -9.63 6.92 -9.20
CA ASN A 271 -9.71 8.06 -8.30
C ASN A 271 -8.30 8.57 -7.92
N GLY A 272 -8.20 9.87 -7.64
CA GLY A 272 -6.99 10.41 -7.01
C GLY A 272 -6.85 9.89 -5.59
N ILE A 273 -7.83 10.18 -4.73
CA ILE A 273 -7.97 9.64 -3.37
C ILE A 273 -9.36 9.04 -3.22
N TYR A 274 -9.41 7.78 -2.77
CA TYR A 274 -10.65 7.06 -2.51
C TYR A 274 -10.69 6.58 -1.06
N LEU A 275 -11.77 6.88 -0.36
CA LEU A 275 -12.10 6.37 0.97
C LEU A 275 -13.35 5.49 0.86
N ASP A 276 -13.25 4.25 1.35
CA ASP A 276 -14.39 3.36 1.41
C ASP A 276 -15.37 3.74 2.54
N PRO A 277 -16.59 3.18 2.58
CA PRO A 277 -17.60 3.53 3.60
C PRO A 277 -17.20 3.16 5.05
N MET A 278 -16.22 2.28 5.24
CA MET A 278 -15.77 1.87 6.57
C MET A 278 -14.59 2.72 7.08
N SER A 279 -14.00 3.54 6.23
CA SER A 279 -12.89 4.43 6.60
C SER A 279 -13.39 5.68 7.31
N GLN A 280 -12.87 5.96 8.52
CA GLN A 280 -13.40 7.00 9.39
C GLN A 280 -12.29 7.86 10.01
N GLY A 281 -12.62 9.12 10.34
CA GLY A 281 -11.71 10.01 11.08
C GLY A 281 -10.46 10.43 10.29
N ASN A 282 -10.40 10.15 8.98
CA ASN A 282 -9.24 10.51 8.17
C ASN A 282 -9.23 12.00 7.84
N ASN A 283 -8.04 12.59 7.80
CA ASN A 283 -7.84 13.99 7.45
C ASN A 283 -7.15 14.12 6.08
N ILE A 284 -7.86 14.68 5.11
CA ILE A 284 -7.42 14.88 3.73
C ILE A 284 -7.25 16.36 3.49
N ASP A 285 -6.01 16.87 3.41
CA ASP A 285 -5.77 18.31 3.27
C ASP A 285 -4.48 18.65 2.49
N TYR A 286 -4.41 19.83 1.93
CA TYR A 286 -3.26 20.34 1.16
C TYR A 286 -2.86 19.50 -0.07
N ASN A 287 -3.72 18.59 -0.58
CA ASN A 287 -3.38 17.81 -1.74
C ASN A 287 -3.67 18.58 -3.05
N THR A 288 -2.83 18.34 -4.05
CA THR A 288 -3.08 18.77 -5.43
C THR A 288 -3.44 17.54 -6.24
N VAL A 289 -4.70 17.46 -6.72
CA VAL A 289 -5.29 16.23 -7.26
C VAL A 289 -6.08 16.55 -8.51
N PHE A 290 -5.60 16.16 -9.70
CA PHE A 290 -6.25 16.51 -10.96
C PHE A 290 -6.20 15.42 -12.03
N GLY A 291 -7.22 15.39 -12.86
CA GLY A 291 -7.23 14.63 -14.10
C GLY A 291 -7.39 13.13 -13.91
N HIS A 292 -8.13 12.73 -12.91
CA HIS A 292 -8.48 11.33 -12.64
C HIS A 292 -9.76 10.94 -13.36
N GLU A 293 -9.88 9.66 -13.80
CA GLU A 293 -11.00 9.26 -14.65
C GLU A 293 -12.34 9.26 -13.92
N THR A 294 -12.39 8.92 -12.63
CA THR A 294 -13.64 8.86 -11.85
C THR A 294 -13.85 10.13 -11.04
N ALA A 295 -12.96 10.43 -10.12
CA ALA A 295 -12.97 11.65 -9.32
C ALA A 295 -11.57 11.93 -8.75
N ASP A 296 -11.28 13.20 -8.52
CA ASP A 296 -10.04 13.57 -7.84
C ASP A 296 -10.11 13.19 -6.35
N LEU A 297 -11.22 13.51 -5.68
CA LEU A 297 -11.52 13.07 -4.31
C LEU A 297 -12.83 12.28 -4.28
N ASN A 298 -12.82 11.09 -3.68
CA ASN A 298 -13.99 10.24 -3.56
C ASN A 298 -14.15 9.70 -2.13
N ASN A 299 -15.19 10.17 -1.43
CA ASN A 299 -15.65 9.62 -0.16
C ASN A 299 -16.86 8.71 -0.48
N ALA A 300 -16.61 7.42 -0.66
CA ALA A 300 -17.50 6.48 -1.36
C ALA A 300 -18.83 6.22 -0.67
N ASP A 301 -18.97 6.54 0.61
CA ASP A 301 -20.25 6.40 1.31
C ASP A 301 -21.31 7.44 0.87
N GLY A 302 -20.88 8.46 0.09
CA GLY A 302 -21.74 9.56 -0.31
C GLY A 302 -22.29 10.37 0.87
N MET A 303 -21.88 10.04 2.09
CA MET A 303 -22.34 10.68 3.31
C MET A 303 -21.62 12.03 3.51
N PRO A 304 -22.28 12.99 4.10
CA PRO A 304 -21.62 14.19 4.59
C PRO A 304 -20.47 13.82 5.54
N THR A 305 -19.36 14.54 5.46
CA THR A 305 -18.15 14.31 6.25
C THR A 305 -18.39 14.26 7.79
N ASN A 306 -19.51 14.80 8.26
CA ASN A 306 -19.89 14.74 9.67
C ASN A 306 -20.42 13.38 10.16
N VAL A 307 -20.65 12.42 9.26
CA VAL A 307 -21.17 11.09 9.62
C VAL A 307 -20.03 10.11 9.86
N ASN A 308 -19.08 10.00 8.94
CA ASN A 308 -17.90 9.15 9.07
C ASN A 308 -16.68 9.87 9.68
N GLN A 309 -16.85 11.16 10.04
CA GLN A 309 -15.80 11.99 10.62
C GLN A 309 -14.56 12.18 9.74
N ASN A 310 -14.59 11.79 8.46
CA ASN A 310 -13.54 12.14 7.52
C ASN A 310 -13.58 13.65 7.27
N SER A 311 -12.43 14.28 7.31
CA SER A 311 -12.25 15.72 7.12
C SER A 311 -11.58 15.99 5.78
N PHE A 312 -12.19 16.85 4.96
CA PHE A 312 -11.59 17.35 3.72
C PHE A 312 -11.33 18.85 3.90
N GLY A 313 -10.06 19.18 4.08
CA GLY A 313 -9.66 20.55 4.33
C GLY A 313 -9.85 21.45 3.12
N ASP A 314 -9.97 22.76 3.39
CA ASP A 314 -10.18 23.81 2.37
C ASP A 314 -8.95 24.02 1.46
N ASN A 315 -7.83 23.37 1.75
CA ASN A 315 -6.58 23.50 1.01
C ASN A 315 -6.35 22.39 -0.03
N ASN A 316 -7.34 21.51 -0.24
CA ASN A 316 -7.26 20.57 -1.34
C ASN A 316 -7.56 21.28 -2.67
N ASN A 317 -6.56 21.29 -3.55
CA ASN A 317 -6.70 21.83 -4.89
C ASN A 317 -7.06 20.69 -5.85
N CYS A 318 -8.33 20.58 -6.23
CA CYS A 318 -8.83 19.52 -7.09
C CYS A 318 -9.98 20.01 -7.99
N GLY A 319 -10.28 19.26 -9.05
CA GLY A 319 -11.30 19.62 -10.03
C GLY A 319 -12.64 18.93 -9.78
N THR A 320 -12.63 17.69 -9.30
CA THR A 320 -13.83 16.85 -9.18
C THR A 320 -13.88 16.13 -7.82
N SER A 321 -15.08 15.98 -7.26
CA SER A 321 -15.27 15.22 -6.02
C SER A 321 -16.61 14.51 -5.95
N LEU A 322 -16.64 13.37 -5.22
CA LEU A 322 -17.80 12.59 -4.88
C LEU A 322 -17.85 12.35 -3.35
N PRO A 323 -18.88 12.89 -2.63
CA PRO A 323 -19.87 13.84 -3.10
C PRO A 323 -19.23 15.17 -3.53
N GLY A 324 -19.97 15.97 -4.30
CA GLY A 324 -19.51 17.30 -4.70
C GLY A 324 -19.25 18.21 -3.49
N GLY A 325 -18.20 19.05 -3.60
CA GLY A 325 -17.86 20.04 -2.57
C GLY A 325 -16.72 19.63 -1.62
N LEU A 326 -16.01 18.52 -1.89
CA LEU A 326 -14.77 18.16 -1.18
C LEU A 326 -13.56 18.91 -1.73
N CYS A 327 -13.64 19.40 -2.97
CA CYS A 327 -12.66 20.29 -3.61
C CYS A 327 -13.03 21.75 -3.37
N ARG A 328 -12.02 22.60 -3.13
CA ARG A 328 -12.19 24.05 -3.00
C ARG A 328 -11.10 24.82 -3.74
#